data_3db3402174fd92b18501366baf4b7926
#
_entry.id   3db3402174fd92b18501366baf4b7926
#
_cell.length_a   1.000
_cell.length_b   1.000
_cell.length_c   1.000
_cell.angle_alpha   90.00
_cell.angle_beta   90.00
_cell.angle_gamma   90.00
#
_symmetry.space_group_name_H-M   'P 1'
#
loop_
_entity.id
_entity.type
_entity.pdbx_description
1 polymer ?
#
loop_
_entity_poly.entity_id
_entity_poly.type
_entity_poly.pdbx_seq_one_letter_code
_entity_poly.pdbx_strand_id
1 'polypeptide(L)'
;AIVTATLGTSDDEQRIESLDGLQRERFMLHYNFPPFSVGETGRIGTGRREIGHGKLAWRAIHSSLPSKESFPYTFRVVSEITESNGSSSMATVCGTSLALMDAGVPIKEPVAGIAMGLIKEGDDFSVLSDILGDEDHLGDMDFKVAGTKDGITSLQMDIKITGITFEIMEQALSQAKDGRVHILGEMNKALSASRSDVGKHTPKMEKINVDKKDICLLYTSDAADDVRSG
;
A
#
# COMPACT_ATOMS: atom_id res chain seq x y z
N ALA A 1 3.39 -7.74 10.87
CA ALA A 1 3.10 -7.96 9.44
C ALA A 1 4.39 -8.26 8.68
N ILE A 2 4.32 -9.19 7.74
CA ILE A 2 5.39 -9.48 6.79
C ILE A 2 4.92 -8.97 5.42
N VAL A 3 5.63 -8.00 4.85
CA VAL A 3 5.23 -7.39 3.59
C VAL A 3 6.31 -7.64 2.54
N THR A 4 5.90 -8.23 1.42
CA THR A 4 6.79 -8.60 0.31
C THR A 4 6.39 -7.87 -0.95
N ALA A 5 7.33 -7.21 -1.62
CA ALA A 5 7.13 -6.59 -2.93
C ALA A 5 7.83 -7.42 -4.02
N THR A 6 7.09 -7.72 -5.08
CA THR A 6 7.60 -8.40 -6.27
C THR A 6 7.44 -7.48 -7.48
N LEU A 7 8.49 -7.36 -8.28
CA LEU A 7 8.49 -6.61 -9.52
C LEU A 7 8.37 -7.59 -10.69
N GLY A 8 7.39 -7.36 -11.55
CA GLY A 8 7.11 -8.16 -12.74
C GLY A 8 7.11 -7.34 -14.02
N THR A 9 6.84 -8.00 -15.12
CA THR A 9 6.72 -7.40 -16.46
C THR A 9 5.28 -6.93 -16.74
N SER A 10 5.03 -6.38 -17.90
CA SER A 10 3.68 -6.01 -18.35
C SER A 10 2.74 -7.21 -18.53
N ASP A 11 3.27 -8.42 -18.67
CA ASP A 11 2.45 -9.63 -18.79
C ASP A 11 1.85 -10.06 -17.46
N ASP A 12 2.45 -9.61 -16.35
CA ASP A 12 1.99 -9.85 -14.99
C ASP A 12 0.89 -8.87 -14.54
N GLU A 13 0.53 -7.88 -15.38
CA GLU A 13 -0.54 -6.92 -15.06
C GLU A 13 -1.89 -7.64 -14.86
N GLN A 14 -2.62 -7.25 -13.83
CA GLN A 14 -3.97 -7.75 -13.60
C GLN A 14 -4.92 -7.25 -14.69
N ARG A 15 -5.65 -8.16 -15.32
CA ARG A 15 -6.72 -7.85 -16.26
C ARG A 15 -8.03 -7.73 -15.49
N ILE A 16 -8.70 -6.59 -15.63
CA ILE A 16 -9.97 -6.30 -14.98
C ILE A 16 -11.00 -6.03 -16.06
N GLU A 17 -12.05 -6.85 -16.11
CA GLU A 17 -13.20 -6.62 -16.96
C GLU A 17 -14.19 -5.73 -16.20
N SER A 18 -14.55 -4.60 -16.78
CA SER A 18 -15.53 -3.65 -16.28
C SER A 18 -16.55 -3.31 -17.35
N LEU A 19 -17.60 -2.57 -16.98
CA LEU A 19 -18.59 -2.07 -17.94
C LEU A 19 -17.98 -1.14 -19.01
N ASP A 20 -16.86 -0.49 -18.69
CA ASP A 20 -16.12 0.39 -19.60
C ASP A 20 -15.11 -0.37 -20.47
N GLY A 21 -15.05 -1.69 -20.37
CA GLY A 21 -14.17 -2.56 -21.12
C GLY A 21 -13.03 -3.17 -20.27
N LEU A 22 -12.05 -3.76 -20.99
CA LEU A 22 -10.90 -4.40 -20.38
C LEU A 22 -9.86 -3.36 -19.94
N GLN A 23 -9.58 -3.32 -18.65
CA GLN A 23 -8.55 -2.49 -18.04
C GLN A 23 -7.37 -3.35 -17.57
N ARG A 24 -6.19 -2.77 -17.52
CA ARG A 24 -4.99 -3.40 -16.96
C ARG A 24 -4.51 -2.60 -15.75
N GLU A 25 -4.31 -3.29 -14.64
CA GLU A 25 -3.80 -2.71 -13.40
C GLU A 25 -2.42 -3.29 -13.09
N ARG A 26 -1.44 -2.40 -12.94
CA ARG A 26 -0.05 -2.79 -12.68
C ARG A 26 0.31 -2.83 -11.20
N PHE A 27 -0.52 -2.29 -10.33
CA PHE A 27 -0.30 -2.34 -8.89
C PHE A 27 -1.34 -3.21 -8.21
N MET A 28 -0.90 -4.34 -7.70
CA MET A 28 -1.70 -5.29 -6.95
C MET A 28 -1.23 -5.32 -5.50
N LEU A 29 -2.16 -5.20 -4.56
CA LEU A 29 -1.90 -5.35 -3.14
C LEU A 29 -2.84 -6.39 -2.56
N HIS A 30 -2.27 -7.44 -2.01
CA HIS A 30 -2.97 -8.53 -1.34
C HIS A 30 -2.76 -8.40 0.16
N TYR A 31 -3.86 -8.27 0.88
CA TYR A 31 -3.87 -8.16 2.33
C TYR A 31 -4.48 -9.44 2.90
N ASN A 32 -3.69 -10.18 3.66
CA ASN A 32 -4.09 -11.43 4.28
C ASN A 32 -4.13 -11.26 5.80
N PHE A 33 -5.32 -11.48 6.37
CA PHE A 33 -5.58 -11.39 7.80
C PHE A 33 -6.19 -12.70 8.29
N PRO A 34 -5.38 -13.77 8.47
CA PRO A 34 -5.89 -15.04 8.93
C PRO A 34 -6.38 -14.94 10.38
N PRO A 35 -7.40 -15.72 10.77
CA PRO A 35 -7.97 -15.66 12.12
C PRO A 35 -6.96 -15.86 13.25
N PHE A 36 -5.92 -16.66 13.02
CA PHE A 36 -4.88 -16.91 14.02
C PHE A 36 -4.10 -15.64 14.41
N SER A 37 -4.08 -14.60 13.57
CA SER A 37 -3.39 -13.35 13.87
C SER A 37 -3.97 -12.59 15.07
N VAL A 38 -5.20 -12.91 15.46
CA VAL A 38 -5.88 -12.43 16.68
C VAL A 38 -6.24 -13.55 17.64
N GLY A 39 -5.63 -14.73 17.49
CA GLY A 39 -5.86 -15.87 18.35
C GLY A 39 -7.21 -16.56 18.15
N GLU A 40 -7.88 -16.32 17.04
CA GLU A 40 -9.19 -16.89 16.72
C GLU A 40 -9.08 -18.09 15.75
N THR A 41 -10.15 -18.88 15.69
CA THR A 41 -10.38 -19.88 14.66
C THR A 41 -11.43 -19.37 13.68
N GLY A 42 -11.26 -19.68 12.39
CA GLY A 42 -12.20 -19.23 11.38
C GLY A 42 -12.01 -19.94 10.05
N ARG A 43 -12.86 -19.61 9.09
CA ARG A 43 -12.75 -20.15 7.73
C ARG A 43 -11.51 -19.56 7.03
N ILE A 44 -10.82 -20.39 6.28
CA ILE A 44 -9.77 -19.95 5.37
C ILE A 44 -10.46 -19.37 4.13
N GLY A 45 -10.19 -18.11 3.81
CA GLY A 45 -10.73 -17.43 2.64
C GLY A 45 -10.82 -15.92 2.86
N THR A 46 -10.90 -15.20 1.75
CA THR A 46 -10.95 -13.72 1.77
C THR A 46 -12.33 -13.25 2.21
N GLY A 47 -12.39 -12.53 3.31
CA GLY A 47 -13.59 -11.90 3.82
C GLY A 47 -13.74 -10.43 3.38
N ARG A 48 -14.84 -9.79 3.77
CA ARG A 48 -15.08 -8.36 3.47
C ARG A 48 -14.03 -7.45 4.10
N ARG A 49 -13.51 -7.84 5.28
CA ARG A 49 -12.48 -7.09 6.01
C ARG A 49 -11.18 -7.02 5.21
N GLU A 50 -10.73 -8.15 4.69
CA GLU A 50 -9.51 -8.24 3.88
C GLU A 50 -9.64 -7.40 2.60
N ILE A 51 -10.78 -7.46 1.92
CA ILE A 51 -11.04 -6.67 0.72
C ILE A 51 -11.00 -5.17 1.04
N GLY A 52 -11.69 -4.72 2.09
CA GLY A 52 -11.77 -3.32 2.49
C GLY A 52 -10.42 -2.76 2.92
N HIS A 53 -9.71 -3.48 3.80
CA HIS A 53 -8.39 -3.07 4.30
C HIS A 53 -7.33 -3.11 3.20
N GLY A 54 -7.35 -4.13 2.35
CA GLY A 54 -6.47 -4.20 1.19
C GLY A 54 -6.68 -3.03 0.24
N LYS A 55 -7.93 -2.67 -0.05
CA LYS A 55 -8.25 -1.52 -0.93
C LYS A 55 -7.87 -0.18 -0.29
N LEU A 56 -8.00 -0.05 1.02
CA LEU A 56 -7.53 1.13 1.76
C LEU A 56 -6.00 1.30 1.62
N ALA A 57 -5.23 0.25 1.86
CA ALA A 57 -3.79 0.26 1.73
C ALA A 57 -3.34 0.50 0.28
N TRP A 58 -4.02 -0.11 -0.69
CA TRP A 58 -3.79 0.12 -2.12
C TRP A 58 -3.96 1.61 -2.46
N ARG A 59 -5.07 2.24 -2.06
CA ARG A 59 -5.32 3.68 -2.30
C ARG A 59 -4.28 4.56 -1.64
N ALA A 60 -3.86 4.22 -0.42
CA ALA A 60 -2.87 4.99 0.32
C ALA A 60 -1.54 5.10 -0.43
N ILE A 61 -1.11 4.03 -1.09
CA ILE A 61 0.20 3.93 -1.76
C ILE A 61 0.14 4.38 -3.22
N HIS A 62 -0.98 4.16 -3.91
CA HIS A 62 -1.11 4.30 -5.37
C HIS A 62 -0.62 5.66 -5.89
N SER A 63 -0.91 6.77 -5.19
CA SER A 63 -0.50 8.12 -5.60
C SER A 63 1.01 8.37 -5.51
N SER A 64 1.72 7.60 -4.69
CA SER A 64 3.17 7.71 -4.50
C SER A 64 3.98 6.87 -5.48
N LEU A 65 3.34 6.01 -6.26
CA LEU A 65 4.03 5.18 -7.26
C LEU A 65 4.56 6.02 -8.42
N PRO A 66 5.70 5.63 -9.01
CA PRO A 66 6.22 6.24 -10.23
C PRO A 66 5.27 6.00 -11.42
N SER A 67 5.37 6.82 -12.47
CA SER A 67 4.61 6.59 -13.70
C SER A 67 5.13 5.34 -14.45
N LYS A 68 4.29 4.77 -15.34
CA LYS A 68 4.68 3.60 -16.15
C LYS A 68 5.84 3.93 -17.10
N GLU A 69 5.91 5.16 -17.56
CA GLU A 69 6.95 5.64 -18.47
C GLU A 69 8.32 5.73 -17.80
N SER A 70 8.34 6.12 -16.50
CA SER A 70 9.58 6.26 -15.73
C SER A 70 10.05 4.95 -15.11
N PHE A 71 9.12 4.06 -14.77
CA PHE A 71 9.42 2.78 -14.12
C PHE A 71 8.41 1.72 -14.60
N PRO A 72 8.71 0.98 -15.68
CA PRO A 72 7.74 0.17 -16.43
C PRO A 72 7.42 -1.19 -15.80
N TYR A 73 7.65 -1.36 -14.51
CA TYR A 73 7.39 -2.62 -13.79
C TYR A 73 5.94 -2.71 -13.31
N THR A 74 5.46 -3.94 -13.22
CA THR A 74 4.27 -4.32 -12.50
C THR A 74 4.63 -4.59 -11.05
N PHE A 75 3.82 -4.12 -10.10
CA PHE A 75 4.05 -4.25 -8.67
C PHE A 75 3.04 -5.23 -8.08
N ARG A 76 3.52 -6.28 -7.46
CA ARG A 76 2.70 -7.16 -6.64
C ARG A 76 3.20 -7.12 -5.20
N VAL A 77 2.36 -6.62 -4.30
CA VAL A 77 2.65 -6.58 -2.87
C VAL A 77 1.73 -7.56 -2.15
N VAL A 78 2.31 -8.34 -1.27
CA VAL A 78 1.59 -9.25 -0.39
C VAL A 78 1.91 -8.90 1.05
N SER A 79 0.87 -8.62 1.83
CA SER A 79 0.98 -8.34 3.27
C SER A 79 0.34 -9.48 4.06
N GLU A 80 1.16 -10.19 4.81
CA GLU A 80 0.74 -11.26 5.71
C GLU A 80 0.71 -10.74 7.15
N ILE A 81 -0.46 -10.72 7.75
CA ILE A 81 -0.63 -10.33 9.15
C ILE A 81 -0.49 -11.57 10.02
N THR A 82 0.61 -11.67 10.73
CA THR A 82 0.94 -12.83 11.57
C THR A 82 0.44 -12.68 13.00
N GLU A 83 0.35 -11.44 13.48
CA GLU A 83 -0.15 -11.08 14.81
C GLU A 83 -0.68 -9.65 14.77
N SER A 84 -1.78 -9.36 15.45
CA SER A 84 -2.38 -8.02 15.47
C SER A 84 -3.08 -7.72 16.79
N ASN A 85 -2.77 -6.54 17.36
CA ASN A 85 -3.54 -5.91 18.42
C ASN A 85 -3.59 -4.41 18.19
N GLY A 86 -4.12 -4.02 17.04
CA GLY A 86 -4.19 -2.64 16.56
C GLY A 86 -4.43 -2.61 15.06
N SER A 87 -4.05 -1.52 14.37
CA SER A 87 -4.34 -1.34 12.95
C SER A 87 -3.38 -2.09 12.03
N SER A 88 -3.72 -3.33 11.71
CA SER A 88 -3.00 -4.15 10.73
C SER A 88 -3.01 -3.54 9.31
N SER A 89 -4.06 -2.80 8.93
CA SER A 89 -4.11 -2.11 7.64
C SER A 89 -3.10 -0.96 7.56
N MET A 90 -2.90 -0.21 8.64
CA MET A 90 -1.89 0.86 8.67
C MET A 90 -0.47 0.30 8.76
N ALA A 91 -0.27 -0.81 9.45
CA ALA A 91 0.98 -1.58 9.39
C ALA A 91 1.27 -2.05 7.94
N THR A 92 0.24 -2.47 7.20
CA THR A 92 0.37 -2.83 5.78
C THR A 92 0.77 -1.63 4.92
N VAL A 93 0.23 -0.44 5.16
CA VAL A 93 0.62 0.79 4.45
C VAL A 93 2.10 1.08 4.67
N CYS A 94 2.55 1.12 5.93
CA CYS A 94 3.95 1.38 6.28
C CYS A 94 4.88 0.31 5.70
N GLY A 95 4.53 -0.97 5.86
CA GLY A 95 5.30 -2.08 5.33
C GLY A 95 5.36 -2.10 3.80
N THR A 96 4.27 -1.76 3.11
CA THR A 96 4.25 -1.64 1.64
C THR A 96 5.17 -0.53 1.16
N SER A 97 5.13 0.64 1.83
CA SER A 97 6.03 1.75 1.52
C SER A 97 7.49 1.32 1.62
N LEU A 98 7.88 0.69 2.74
CA LEU A 98 9.23 0.19 2.96
C LEU A 98 9.62 -0.93 1.97
N ALA A 99 8.74 -1.89 1.71
CA ALA A 99 9.00 -3.00 0.81
C ALA A 99 9.21 -2.55 -0.65
N LEU A 100 8.45 -1.56 -1.10
CA LEU A 100 8.64 -0.96 -2.43
C LEU A 100 9.98 -0.20 -2.50
N MET A 101 10.33 0.57 -1.48
CA MET A 101 11.61 1.27 -1.40
C MET A 101 12.79 0.27 -1.39
N ASP A 102 12.66 -0.83 -0.64
CA ASP A 102 13.66 -1.89 -0.58
C ASP A 102 13.81 -2.65 -1.90
N ALA A 103 12.73 -2.80 -2.66
CA ALA A 103 12.74 -3.38 -4.01
C ALA A 103 13.35 -2.45 -5.08
N GLY A 104 13.74 -1.22 -4.72
CA GLY A 104 14.30 -0.23 -5.66
C GLY A 104 13.26 0.54 -6.45
N VAL A 105 11.99 0.54 -6.01
CA VAL A 105 10.95 1.36 -6.65
C VAL A 105 11.15 2.83 -6.25
N PRO A 106 11.31 3.75 -7.21
CA PRO A 106 11.48 5.17 -6.91
C PRO A 106 10.11 5.81 -6.59
N ILE A 107 9.55 5.46 -5.41
CA ILE A 107 8.33 6.11 -4.93
C ILE A 107 8.58 7.61 -4.72
N LYS A 108 7.56 8.43 -4.95
CA LYS A 108 7.67 9.90 -4.84
C LYS A 108 8.00 10.33 -3.42
N GLU A 109 7.29 9.78 -2.44
CA GLU A 109 7.47 10.04 -1.01
C GLU A 109 7.04 8.80 -0.22
N PRO A 110 7.69 8.49 0.90
CA PRO A 110 7.24 7.45 1.82
C PRO A 110 5.83 7.76 2.38
N VAL A 111 5.05 6.72 2.55
CA VAL A 111 3.69 6.80 3.09
C VAL A 111 3.62 6.05 4.41
N ALA A 112 3.16 6.74 5.44
CA ALA A 112 2.82 6.12 6.73
C ALA A 112 1.32 6.16 6.97
N GLY A 113 0.85 5.32 7.87
CA GLY A 113 -0.54 5.30 8.28
C GLY A 113 -0.67 5.14 9.80
N ILE A 114 -1.72 5.73 10.37
CA ILE A 114 -2.06 5.65 11.78
C ILE A 114 -3.56 5.43 11.93
N ALA A 115 -3.97 4.67 12.95
CA ALA A 115 -5.35 4.54 13.37
C ALA A 115 -5.61 5.42 14.59
N MET A 116 -6.67 6.21 14.50
CA MET A 116 -7.12 7.12 15.52
C MET A 116 -8.47 6.67 16.06
N GLY A 117 -8.76 6.99 17.30
CA GLY A 117 -10.04 6.74 17.94
C GLY A 117 -10.62 8.00 18.55
N LEU A 118 -11.91 7.92 18.90
CA LEU A 118 -12.62 8.95 19.62
C LEU A 118 -13.41 8.31 20.76
N ILE A 119 -13.37 8.94 21.92
CA ILE A 119 -14.29 8.71 23.03
C ILE A 119 -15.02 10.02 23.30
N LYS A 120 -16.34 9.98 23.34
CA LYS A 120 -17.20 11.16 23.54
C LYS A 120 -18.25 10.90 24.62
N GLU A 121 -18.21 11.68 25.68
CA GLU A 121 -19.19 11.64 26.75
C GLU A 121 -19.88 13.01 26.91
N GLY A 122 -21.12 13.10 26.44
CA GLY A 122 -21.84 14.37 26.41
C GLY A 122 -21.17 15.39 25.50
N ASP A 123 -20.69 16.50 26.03
CA ASP A 123 -19.96 17.54 25.30
C ASP A 123 -18.43 17.34 25.34
N ASP A 124 -17.94 16.53 26.27
CA ASP A 124 -16.53 16.22 26.40
C ASP A 124 -16.11 15.15 25.41
N PHE A 125 -14.88 15.27 24.89
CA PHE A 125 -14.32 14.27 23.98
C PHE A 125 -12.80 14.12 24.15
N SER A 126 -12.30 12.96 23.79
CA SER A 126 -10.86 12.64 23.74
C SER A 126 -10.52 11.92 22.45
N VAL A 127 -9.49 12.40 21.75
CA VAL A 127 -8.94 11.75 20.56
C VAL A 127 -7.78 10.86 20.97
N LEU A 128 -7.85 9.59 20.57
CA LEU A 128 -6.83 8.58 20.83
C LEU A 128 -5.95 8.38 19.60
N SER A 129 -4.64 8.20 19.79
CA SER A 129 -3.67 7.91 18.73
C SER A 129 -3.21 6.47 18.81
N ASP A 130 -3.07 5.82 17.64
CA ASP A 130 -2.57 4.45 17.50
C ASP A 130 -3.34 3.45 18.35
N ILE A 131 -4.65 3.39 18.13
CA ILE A 131 -5.59 2.63 18.94
C ILE A 131 -5.37 1.13 18.89
N LEU A 132 -5.57 0.50 20.04
CA LEU A 132 -5.62 -0.95 20.20
C LEU A 132 -6.96 -1.52 19.73
N GLY A 133 -7.04 -2.85 19.61
CA GLY A 133 -8.27 -3.54 19.19
C GLY A 133 -9.47 -3.27 20.11
N ASP A 134 -9.26 -3.21 21.41
CA ASP A 134 -10.33 -2.88 22.39
C ASP A 134 -10.80 -1.43 22.28
N GLU A 135 -9.88 -0.50 22.03
CA GLU A 135 -10.19 0.92 21.81
C GLU A 135 -10.95 1.14 20.50
N ASP A 136 -10.63 0.36 19.43
CA ASP A 136 -11.41 0.33 18.20
C ASP A 136 -12.83 -0.18 18.45
N HIS A 137 -12.98 -1.25 19.23
CA HIS A 137 -14.29 -1.86 19.49
C HIS A 137 -15.19 -1.01 20.39
N LEU A 138 -14.64 -0.43 21.44
CA LEU A 138 -15.38 0.31 22.47
C LEU A 138 -15.52 1.81 22.16
N GLY A 139 -14.67 2.36 21.29
CA GLY A 139 -14.68 3.77 20.93
C GLY A 139 -15.90 4.20 20.09
N ASP A 140 -16.20 5.48 20.10
CA ASP A 140 -17.33 6.11 19.41
C ASP A 140 -17.08 6.38 17.93
N MET A 141 -15.81 6.46 17.55
CA MET A 141 -15.34 6.56 16.18
C MET A 141 -13.94 5.95 16.07
N ASP A 142 -13.68 5.26 15.00
CA ASP A 142 -12.32 4.97 14.53
C ASP A 142 -12.09 5.58 13.15
N PHE A 143 -10.90 6.08 12.92
CA PHE A 143 -10.51 6.50 11.59
C PHE A 143 -9.04 6.24 11.33
N LYS A 144 -8.76 5.88 10.09
CA LYS A 144 -7.45 5.51 9.63
C LYS A 144 -6.99 6.56 8.62
N VAL A 145 -5.84 7.14 8.90
CA VAL A 145 -5.26 8.21 8.08
C VAL A 145 -3.91 7.76 7.56
N ALA A 146 -3.78 7.68 6.25
CA ALA A 146 -2.51 7.41 5.59
C ALA A 146 -2.06 8.63 4.76
N GLY A 147 -0.76 8.83 4.66
CA GLY A 147 -0.21 9.92 3.86
C GLY A 147 1.29 10.08 3.99
N THR A 148 1.80 11.03 3.22
CA THR A 148 3.19 11.47 3.26
C THR A 148 3.39 12.53 4.34
N LYS A 149 4.59 13.08 4.44
CA LYS A 149 4.86 14.25 5.29
C LYS A 149 4.04 15.48 4.88
N ASP A 150 3.69 15.60 3.58
CA ASP A 150 3.09 16.79 2.99
C ASP A 150 1.55 16.73 2.97
N GLY A 151 0.95 15.53 2.95
CA GLY A 151 -0.48 15.41 2.85
C GLY A 151 -1.04 14.01 3.07
N ILE A 152 -2.38 13.93 3.10
CA ILE A 152 -3.15 12.69 3.24
C ILE A 152 -3.37 12.08 1.87
N THR A 153 -3.09 10.79 1.73
CA THR A 153 -3.32 10.01 0.50
C THR A 153 -4.56 9.13 0.61
N SER A 154 -4.94 8.74 1.82
CA SER A 154 -6.15 7.94 2.05
C SER A 154 -6.68 8.15 3.46
N LEU A 155 -8.01 8.15 3.57
CA LEU A 155 -8.73 8.23 4.83
C LEU A 155 -9.89 7.25 4.80
N GLN A 156 -10.08 6.54 5.92
CA GLN A 156 -11.27 5.74 6.19
C GLN A 156 -11.76 6.08 7.58
N MET A 157 -13.06 6.25 7.73
CA MET A 157 -13.69 6.59 9.01
C MET A 157 -14.90 5.70 9.22
N ASP A 158 -15.05 5.21 10.46
CA ASP A 158 -16.24 4.53 10.95
C ASP A 158 -16.76 5.29 12.18
N ILE A 159 -17.98 5.84 12.06
CA ILE A 159 -18.61 6.65 13.11
C ILE A 159 -19.75 5.83 13.68
N LYS A 160 -19.70 5.57 15.00
CA LYS A 160 -20.68 4.76 15.73
C LYS A 160 -21.70 5.60 16.49
N ILE A 161 -21.54 6.93 16.48
CA ILE A 161 -22.41 7.92 17.12
C ILE A 161 -23.13 8.80 16.08
N THR A 162 -24.09 9.62 16.53
CA THR A 162 -24.94 10.42 15.64
C THR A 162 -24.23 11.54 14.86
N GLY A 163 -22.96 11.73 15.04
CA GLY A 163 -22.14 12.67 14.30
C GLY A 163 -20.96 13.20 15.10
N ILE A 164 -20.07 13.84 14.39
CA ILE A 164 -18.87 14.51 14.93
C ILE A 164 -18.88 15.97 14.50
N THR A 165 -18.30 16.84 15.34
CA THR A 165 -18.16 18.26 15.05
C THR A 165 -16.91 18.53 14.21
N PHE A 166 -16.88 19.70 13.57
CA PHE A 166 -15.66 20.16 12.86
C PHE A 166 -14.47 20.27 13.81
N GLU A 167 -14.66 20.71 15.04
CA GLU A 167 -13.64 20.82 16.07
C GLU A 167 -12.99 19.46 16.37
N ILE A 168 -13.80 18.42 16.58
CA ILE A 168 -13.32 17.04 16.79
C ILE A 168 -12.49 16.59 15.59
N MET A 169 -12.96 16.85 14.37
CA MET A 169 -12.25 16.43 13.16
C MET A 169 -10.93 17.19 12.97
N GLU A 170 -10.91 18.48 13.23
CA GLU A 170 -9.69 19.29 13.13
C GLU A 170 -8.63 18.81 14.11
N GLN A 171 -9.01 18.60 15.37
CA GLN A 171 -8.10 18.06 16.39
C GLN A 171 -7.60 16.66 16.00
N ALA A 172 -8.51 15.79 15.56
CA ALA A 172 -8.18 14.41 15.17
C ALA A 172 -7.20 14.36 13.98
N LEU A 173 -7.41 15.19 12.97
CA LEU A 173 -6.51 15.25 11.81
C LEU A 173 -5.14 15.86 12.15
N SER A 174 -5.13 16.87 13.04
CA SER A 174 -3.88 17.45 13.54
C SER A 174 -3.05 16.41 14.29
N GLN A 175 -3.69 15.71 15.24
CA GLN A 175 -3.05 14.66 16.02
C GLN A 175 -2.59 13.48 15.15
N ALA A 176 -3.40 13.10 14.14
CA ALA A 176 -3.03 12.08 13.17
C ALA A 176 -1.83 12.50 12.31
N LYS A 177 -1.67 13.80 12.03
CA LYS A 177 -0.49 14.31 11.32
C LYS A 177 0.77 14.12 12.16
N ASP A 178 0.73 14.48 13.44
CA ASP A 178 1.87 14.32 14.34
C ASP A 178 2.25 12.84 14.48
N GLY A 179 1.28 11.96 14.64
CA GLY A 179 1.48 10.52 14.68
C GLY A 179 2.11 9.97 13.38
N ARG A 180 1.63 10.39 12.20
CA ARG A 180 2.22 9.96 10.91
C ARG A 180 3.65 10.46 10.73
N VAL A 181 3.94 11.71 11.12
CA VAL A 181 5.30 12.26 11.05
C VAL A 181 6.25 11.46 11.97
N HIS A 182 5.79 11.11 13.17
CA HIS A 182 6.54 10.24 14.07
C HIS A 182 6.83 8.88 13.43
N ILE A 183 5.80 8.21 12.88
CA ILE A 183 5.95 6.90 12.22
C ILE A 183 6.89 6.99 11.00
N LEU A 184 6.79 8.04 10.18
CA LEU A 184 7.74 8.29 9.09
C LEU A 184 9.17 8.42 9.59
N GLY A 185 9.37 9.06 10.75
CA GLY A 185 10.66 9.14 11.42
C GLY A 185 11.23 7.78 11.82
N GLU A 186 10.39 6.88 12.33
CA GLU A 186 10.79 5.51 12.66
C GLU A 186 11.08 4.68 11.39
N MET A 187 10.25 4.81 10.35
CA MET A 187 10.49 4.17 9.06
C MET A 187 11.82 4.60 8.43
N ASN A 188 12.15 5.88 8.51
CA ASN A 188 13.40 6.44 7.99
C ASN A 188 14.65 5.90 8.68
N LYS A 189 14.56 5.44 9.92
CA LYS A 189 15.69 4.77 10.61
C LYS A 189 16.00 3.41 9.96
N ALA A 190 15.00 2.74 9.42
CA ALA A 190 15.19 1.47 8.72
C ALA A 190 15.64 1.68 7.26
N LEU A 191 14.97 2.59 6.55
CA LEU A 191 15.25 2.90 5.15
C LEU A 191 14.85 4.34 4.84
N SER A 192 15.82 5.20 4.64
CA SER A 192 15.62 6.65 4.43
C SER A 192 15.32 7.03 2.99
N ALA A 193 15.65 6.18 2.02
CA ALA A 193 15.42 6.38 0.59
C ALA A 193 15.26 5.05 -0.12
N SER A 194 14.60 5.05 -1.28
CA SER A 194 14.56 3.88 -2.15
C SER A 194 15.97 3.45 -2.56
N ARG A 195 16.19 2.13 -2.68
CA ARG A 195 17.47 1.62 -3.19
C ARG A 195 17.70 2.11 -4.61
N SER A 196 18.96 2.31 -4.99
CA SER A 196 19.36 2.82 -6.31
C SER A 196 19.05 1.84 -7.44
N ASP A 197 19.08 0.53 -7.13
CA ASP A 197 18.88 -0.54 -8.11
C ASP A 197 17.80 -1.51 -7.68
N VAL A 198 17.16 -2.11 -8.67
CA VAL A 198 16.21 -3.21 -8.45
C VAL A 198 16.95 -4.49 -8.00
N GLY A 199 16.23 -5.37 -7.29
CA GLY A 199 16.79 -6.62 -6.80
C GLY A 199 17.38 -7.51 -7.91
N LYS A 200 18.41 -8.30 -7.58
CA LYS A 200 19.10 -9.17 -8.54
C LYS A 200 18.21 -10.18 -9.28
N HIS A 201 17.06 -10.50 -8.73
CA HIS A 201 16.08 -11.43 -9.32
C HIS A 201 14.98 -10.73 -10.10
N THR A 202 14.97 -9.38 -10.11
CA THR A 202 14.00 -8.60 -10.87
C THR A 202 14.35 -8.69 -12.37
N PRO A 203 13.36 -8.89 -13.27
CA PRO A 203 13.58 -8.83 -14.69
C PRO A 203 14.20 -7.49 -15.08
N LYS A 204 15.29 -7.51 -15.84
CA LYS A 204 15.87 -6.27 -16.37
C LYS A 204 15.06 -5.82 -17.57
N MET A 205 14.64 -4.54 -17.54
CA MET A 205 13.95 -3.91 -18.66
C MET A 205 14.80 -2.78 -19.20
N GLU A 206 15.05 -2.81 -20.49
CA GLU A 206 15.74 -1.75 -21.23
C GLU A 206 14.80 -1.17 -22.27
N LYS A 207 14.82 0.13 -22.44
CA LYS A 207 14.05 0.83 -23.46
C LYS A 207 14.99 1.24 -24.59
N ILE A 208 14.81 0.62 -25.75
CA ILE A 208 15.51 1.00 -26.98
C ILE A 208 14.56 1.69 -27.94
N ASN A 209 15.05 2.72 -28.63
CA ASN A 209 14.31 3.36 -29.70
C ASN A 209 14.76 2.75 -31.02
N VAL A 210 13.80 2.25 -31.81
CA VAL A 210 14.06 1.59 -33.08
C VAL A 210 13.30 2.29 -34.19
N ASP A 211 13.91 2.42 -35.36
CA ASP A 211 13.23 2.92 -36.55
C ASP A 211 12.10 1.98 -36.96
N LYS A 212 10.98 2.56 -37.45
CA LYS A 212 9.82 1.74 -37.89
C LYS A 212 10.14 0.66 -38.89
N LYS A 213 11.12 0.87 -39.74
CA LYS A 213 11.60 -0.12 -40.77
C LYS A 213 12.27 -1.34 -40.15
N ASP A 214 12.84 -1.20 -38.92
CA ASP A 214 13.62 -2.24 -38.27
C ASP A 214 12.79 -3.04 -37.24
N ILE A 215 11.55 -2.60 -36.95
CA ILE A 215 10.64 -3.27 -36.00
C ILE A 215 10.39 -4.74 -36.41
N CYS A 216 10.18 -4.99 -37.69
CA CYS A 216 9.94 -6.37 -38.20
C CYS A 216 11.14 -7.29 -37.98
N LEU A 217 12.35 -6.77 -38.09
CA LEU A 217 13.58 -7.55 -37.86
C LEU A 217 13.74 -7.96 -36.41
N LEU A 218 13.41 -7.06 -35.48
CA LEU A 218 13.43 -7.37 -34.05
C LEU A 218 12.34 -8.36 -33.63
N TYR A 219 11.19 -8.36 -34.29
CA TYR A 219 10.08 -9.26 -33.98
C TYR A 219 10.29 -10.68 -34.52
N THR A 220 11.13 -10.84 -35.55
CA THR A 220 11.42 -12.12 -36.20
C THR A 220 12.76 -12.73 -35.82
N SER A 221 13.68 -11.96 -35.21
CA SER A 221 14.92 -12.51 -34.66
C SER A 221 14.65 -13.20 -33.33
N ASP A 222 14.64 -14.51 -33.31
CA ASP A 222 14.68 -15.28 -32.08
C ASP A 222 16.09 -15.16 -31.50
N ALA A 223 16.20 -14.60 -30.32
CA ALA A 223 17.49 -14.46 -29.59
C ALA A 223 18.19 -15.84 -29.36
N ALA A 224 17.47 -16.94 -29.54
CA ALA A 224 18.03 -18.29 -29.47
C ALA A 224 18.77 -18.70 -30.74
N ASP A 225 18.53 -18.07 -31.89
CA ASP A 225 19.22 -18.41 -33.14
C ASP A 225 20.63 -17.79 -33.28
N ASP A 226 20.89 -16.68 -32.57
CA ASP A 226 22.20 -16.02 -32.57
C ASP A 226 23.29 -16.80 -31.79
N VAL A 227 22.92 -17.77 -30.97
CA VAL A 227 23.86 -18.59 -30.17
C VAL A 227 24.38 -19.79 -30.97
N ARG A 228 23.84 -20.08 -32.17
CA ARG A 228 24.24 -21.23 -33.00
C ARG A 228 25.22 -20.93 -34.14
N SER A 229 25.60 -19.67 -34.30
CA SER A 229 26.52 -19.25 -35.39
C SER A 229 27.84 -18.66 -34.87
N GLY A 230 28.35 -19.13 -33.71
CA GLY A 230 29.65 -18.77 -33.17
C GLY A 230 30.46 -20.01 -32.84
#